data_f58eb49346a4406370f9d26fe62272fa
#
_entry.id   f58eb49346a4406370f9d26fe62272fa
#
_cell.length_a   1.000
_cell.length_b   1.000
_cell.length_c   1.000
_cell.angle_alpha   90.00
_cell.angle_beta   90.00
_cell.angle_gamma   90.00
#
_symmetry.space_group_name_H-M   'P 1'
#
loop_
_entity.id
_entity.type
_entity.pdbx_description
1 polymer ?
#
loop_
_entity_poly.entity_id
_entity_poly.type
_entity_poly.pdbx_seq_one_letter_code
_entity_poly.pdbx_strand_id
1 'polypeptide(L)'
;MIIVMNRIPVSEGREKDFEETFMNRDRAVDQMPGFMDMQVLRPAEGRTYVVLTRWQSRDAFQRWTESEVFTAAHRKQSPGLAESRPTLEIYEVFAS
;
A
#
# COMPACT_ATOMS: atom_id res chain seq x y z
N MET A 1 -4.06 -4.92 -16.75
CA MET A 1 -3.52 -5.03 -15.37
C MET A 1 -2.77 -3.76 -15.01
N ILE A 2 -3.00 -3.26 -13.82
CA ILE A 2 -2.28 -2.10 -13.32
C ILE A 2 -1.46 -2.46 -12.08
N ILE A 3 -0.41 -1.68 -11.86
CA ILE A 3 0.40 -1.72 -10.64
C ILE A 3 0.25 -0.37 -9.96
N VAL A 4 -0.08 -0.40 -8.67
CA VAL A 4 -0.16 0.81 -7.84
C VAL A 4 0.99 0.78 -6.85
N MET A 5 1.76 1.85 -6.81
CA MET A 5 2.84 2.02 -5.85
C MET A 5 2.52 3.18 -4.91
N ASN A 6 2.49 2.88 -3.63
CA ASN A 6 2.35 3.91 -2.61
C ASN A 6 3.70 4.06 -1.92
N ARG A 7 4.35 5.20 -2.14
CA ARG A 7 5.66 5.50 -1.55
C ARG A 7 5.45 6.20 -0.23
N ILE A 8 5.89 5.56 0.84
CA ILE A 8 5.64 6.04 2.20
C ILE A 8 6.99 6.37 2.84
N PRO A 9 7.31 7.65 3.04
CA PRO A 9 8.53 8.02 3.77
C PRO A 9 8.30 7.78 5.25
N VAL A 10 8.92 6.72 5.76
CA VAL A 10 8.73 6.29 7.15
C VAL A 10 9.59 7.14 8.07
N SER A 11 9.04 7.54 9.22
CA SER A 11 9.73 8.34 10.21
C SER A 11 10.97 7.60 10.76
N GLU A 12 12.05 8.33 11.00
CA GLU A 12 13.26 7.78 11.57
C GLU A 12 12.95 7.08 12.90
N GLY A 13 13.46 5.86 13.06
CA GLY A 13 13.23 5.07 14.25
C GLY A 13 11.90 4.31 14.27
N ARG A 14 11.02 4.50 13.28
CA ARG A 14 9.73 3.85 13.22
C ARG A 14 9.67 2.76 12.15
N GLU A 15 10.80 2.41 11.55
CA GLU A 15 10.86 1.42 10.46
C GLU A 15 10.35 0.06 10.92
N LYS A 16 10.75 -0.38 12.11
CA LYS A 16 10.30 -1.67 12.63
C LYS A 16 8.78 -1.67 12.89
N ASP A 17 8.26 -0.59 13.44
CA ASP A 17 6.81 -0.48 13.69
C ASP A 17 6.03 -0.55 12.37
N PHE A 18 6.54 0.12 11.34
CA PHE A 18 5.93 0.07 10.01
C PHE A 18 5.91 -1.36 9.47
N GLU A 19 7.04 -2.07 9.55
CA GLU A 19 7.13 -3.44 9.05
C GLU A 19 6.20 -4.37 9.80
N GLU A 20 6.12 -4.26 11.12
CA GLU A 20 5.22 -5.07 11.92
C GLU A 20 3.75 -4.82 11.56
N THR A 21 3.38 -3.57 11.29
CA THR A 21 2.02 -3.23 10.89
C THR A 21 1.61 -4.00 9.64
N PHE A 22 2.50 -4.08 8.64
CA PHE A 22 2.17 -4.78 7.41
C PHE A 22 2.29 -6.29 7.53
N MET A 23 3.18 -6.80 8.35
CA MET A 23 3.27 -8.24 8.60
C MET A 23 2.03 -8.78 9.29
N ASN A 24 1.37 -7.95 10.11
CA ASN A 24 0.19 -8.33 10.88
C ASN A 24 -1.11 -7.76 10.31
N ARG A 25 -1.11 -7.33 9.05
CA ARG A 25 -2.30 -6.77 8.42
C ARG A 25 -3.42 -7.79 8.33
N ASP A 26 -4.67 -7.31 8.35
CA ASP A 26 -5.85 -8.16 8.36
C ASP A 26 -6.20 -8.78 7.00
N ARG A 27 -5.50 -8.41 5.94
CA ARG A 27 -5.67 -8.92 4.56
C ARG A 27 -7.07 -8.71 3.99
N ALA A 28 -7.79 -7.72 4.49
CA ALA A 28 -9.13 -7.44 3.99
C ALA A 28 -9.14 -7.07 2.50
N VAL A 29 -8.10 -6.37 2.03
CA VAL A 29 -7.96 -6.01 0.62
C VAL A 29 -7.89 -7.24 -0.29
N ASP A 30 -7.39 -8.36 0.22
CA ASP A 30 -7.24 -9.59 -0.56
C ASP A 30 -8.60 -10.14 -1.02
N GLN A 31 -9.69 -9.73 -0.39
CA GLN A 31 -11.04 -10.15 -0.74
C GLN A 31 -11.71 -9.24 -1.77
N MET A 32 -11.07 -8.14 -2.14
CA MET A 32 -11.67 -7.19 -3.08
C MET A 32 -11.64 -7.72 -4.50
N PRO A 33 -12.76 -7.57 -5.26
CA PRO A 33 -12.80 -7.98 -6.66
C PRO A 33 -11.69 -7.27 -7.47
N GLY A 34 -10.95 -8.04 -8.24
CA GLY A 34 -9.89 -7.52 -9.09
C GLY A 34 -8.55 -7.36 -8.39
N PHE A 35 -8.47 -7.58 -7.09
CA PHE A 35 -7.19 -7.61 -6.39
C PHE A 35 -6.38 -8.84 -6.82
N MET A 36 -5.10 -8.65 -7.12
CA MET A 36 -4.23 -9.75 -7.55
C MET A 36 -3.20 -10.11 -6.48
N ASP A 37 -2.37 -9.15 -6.07
CA ASP A 37 -1.40 -9.38 -4.99
C ASP A 37 -0.90 -8.06 -4.41
N MET A 38 -0.19 -8.17 -3.28
CA MET A 38 0.43 -7.05 -2.59
C MET A 38 1.84 -7.45 -2.17
N GLN A 39 2.76 -6.53 -2.36
CA GLN A 39 4.11 -6.65 -1.82
C GLN A 39 4.48 -5.36 -1.12
N VAL A 40 5.15 -5.47 0.01
CA VAL A 40 5.68 -4.30 0.71
C VAL A 40 7.19 -4.36 0.60
N LEU A 41 7.77 -3.30 0.04
CA LEU A 41 9.19 -3.28 -0.32
C LEU A 41 9.94 -2.42 0.70
N ARG A 42 10.98 -3.03 1.28
CA ARG A 42 11.91 -2.33 2.17
C ARG A 42 12.97 -1.65 1.31
N PRO A 43 13.26 -0.36 1.53
CA PRO A 43 14.29 0.30 0.75
C PRO A 43 15.68 -0.26 1.10
N ALA A 44 16.51 -0.42 0.07
CA ALA A 44 17.92 -0.78 0.28
C ALA A 44 18.66 0.37 0.92
N GLU A 45 18.26 1.60 0.62
CA GLU A 45 18.84 2.82 1.19
C GLU A 45 17.72 3.79 1.52
N GLY A 46 17.84 4.51 2.64
CA GLY A 46 16.85 5.48 3.06
C GLY A 46 15.67 4.84 3.79
N ARG A 47 14.57 5.58 3.91
CA ARG A 47 13.41 5.19 4.70
C ARG A 47 12.09 5.23 3.94
N THR A 48 12.13 5.35 2.62
CA THR A 48 10.90 5.35 1.81
C THR A 48 10.54 3.92 1.44
N TYR A 49 9.51 3.39 2.08
CA TYR A 49 8.97 2.08 1.78
C TYR A 49 7.96 2.18 0.64
N VAL A 50 7.74 1.08 -0.07
CA VAL A 50 6.77 1.04 -1.16
C VAL A 50 5.78 -0.08 -0.89
N VAL A 51 4.49 0.27 -0.88
CA VAL A 51 3.42 -0.73 -0.90
C VAL A 51 3.00 -0.88 -2.35
N LEU A 52 3.27 -2.04 -2.93
CA LEU A 52 2.96 -2.34 -4.32
C LEU A 52 1.77 -3.27 -4.35
N THR A 53 0.73 -2.89 -5.10
CA THR A 53 -0.43 -3.74 -5.32
C THR A 53 -0.67 -3.92 -6.81
N ARG A 54 -1.17 -5.11 -7.18
CA ARG A 54 -1.55 -5.42 -8.56
C ARG A 54 -3.05 -5.62 -8.62
N TRP A 55 -3.66 -5.04 -9.65
CA TRP A 55 -5.11 -5.07 -9.85
C TRP A 55 -5.42 -5.41 -11.29
N GLN A 56 -6.52 -6.10 -11.51
CA GLN A 56 -6.95 -6.45 -12.87
C GLN A 56 -7.27 -5.20 -13.69
N SER A 57 -7.79 -4.16 -13.06
CA SER A 57 -8.15 -2.92 -13.74
C SER A 57 -8.06 -1.74 -12.79
N ARG A 58 -8.02 -0.55 -13.39
CA ARG A 58 -8.06 0.70 -12.63
C ARG A 58 -9.38 0.85 -11.88
N ASP A 59 -10.48 0.41 -12.47
CA ASP A 59 -11.79 0.44 -11.81
C ASP A 59 -11.82 -0.38 -10.54
N ALA A 60 -11.18 -1.55 -10.56
CA ALA A 60 -11.11 -2.41 -9.37
C ALA A 60 -10.37 -1.70 -8.24
N PHE A 61 -9.25 -1.06 -8.55
CA PHE A 61 -8.49 -0.28 -7.56
C PHE A 61 -9.33 0.88 -7.03
N GLN A 62 -10.02 1.59 -7.92
CA GLN A 62 -10.83 2.73 -7.51
C GLN A 62 -11.97 2.31 -6.59
N ARG A 63 -12.64 1.20 -6.89
CA ARG A 63 -13.70 0.67 -6.01
C ARG A 63 -13.17 0.37 -4.61
N TRP A 64 -11.95 -0.16 -4.53
CA TRP A 64 -11.35 -0.42 -3.22
C TRP A 64 -11.14 0.87 -2.45
N THR A 65 -10.59 1.91 -3.09
CA THR A 65 -10.34 3.20 -2.41
C THR A 65 -11.62 3.87 -1.92
N GLU A 66 -12.76 3.55 -2.54
CA GLU A 66 -14.06 4.09 -2.16
C GLU A 66 -14.81 3.19 -1.17
N SER A 67 -14.24 2.05 -0.81
CA SER A 67 -14.91 1.07 0.05
C SER A 67 -14.72 1.36 1.53
N GLU A 68 -15.61 0.79 2.35
CA GLU A 68 -15.48 0.84 3.80
C GLU A 68 -14.26 0.06 4.28
N VAL A 69 -13.86 -0.97 3.52
CA VAL A 69 -12.67 -1.76 3.82
C VAL A 69 -11.42 -0.88 3.79
N PHE A 70 -11.30 -0.04 2.76
CA PHE A 70 -10.19 0.91 2.65
C PHE A 70 -10.19 1.89 3.81
N THR A 71 -11.34 2.48 4.12
CA THR A 71 -11.49 3.45 5.21
C THR A 71 -11.11 2.81 6.54
N ALA A 72 -11.60 1.60 6.82
CA ALA A 72 -11.29 0.89 8.05
C ALA A 72 -9.80 0.57 8.18
N ALA A 73 -9.17 0.12 7.08
CA ALA A 73 -7.74 -0.19 7.09
C ALA A 73 -6.89 1.05 7.39
N HIS A 74 -7.28 2.20 6.84
CA HIS A 74 -6.52 3.45 7.05
C HIS A 74 -6.74 4.06 8.42
N ARG A 75 -7.87 3.77 9.08
CA ARG A 75 -8.11 4.22 10.45
C ARG A 75 -7.23 3.52 11.47
N LYS A 76 -6.74 2.32 11.15
CA LYS A 76 -5.91 1.53 12.05
C LYS A 76 -4.43 1.93 12.01
N GLN A 77 -4.04 2.85 11.14
CA GLN A 77 -2.66 3.27 11.05
C GLN A 77 -2.25 4.11 12.25
N SER A 78 -1.06 3.80 12.81
CA SER A 78 -0.53 4.56 13.93
C SER A 78 -0.10 5.95 13.49
N PRO A 79 -0.46 7.00 14.23
CA PRO A 79 0.02 8.34 13.94
C PRO A 79 1.56 8.41 13.99
N GLY A 80 2.15 9.19 13.09
CA GLY A 80 3.59 9.45 13.09
C GLY A 80 4.45 8.38 12.46
N LEU A 81 3.87 7.32 11.86
CA LEU A 81 4.66 6.35 11.10
C LEU A 81 5.28 6.97 9.86
N ALA A 82 4.53 7.81 9.16
CA ALA A 82 5.05 8.52 7.99
C ALA A 82 5.49 9.92 8.38
N GLU A 83 6.70 10.32 7.94
CA GLU A 83 7.22 11.66 8.23
C GLU A 83 6.66 12.71 7.28
N SER A 84 6.08 12.29 6.15
CA SER A 84 5.44 13.19 5.20
C SER A 84 4.35 12.43 4.45
N ARG A 85 3.58 13.16 3.62
CA ARG A 85 2.48 12.57 2.88
C ARG A 85 2.98 11.51 1.89
N PRO A 86 2.39 10.30 1.90
CA PRO A 86 2.72 9.29 0.90
C PRO A 86 2.40 9.75 -0.52
N THR A 87 3.16 9.24 -1.48
CA THR A 87 2.97 9.53 -2.91
C THR A 87 2.43 8.29 -3.60
N LEU A 88 1.32 8.45 -4.32
CA LEU A 88 0.69 7.36 -5.06
C LEU A 88 1.03 7.45 -6.53
N GLU A 89 1.45 6.33 -7.11
CA GLU A 89 1.74 6.21 -8.54
C GLU A 89 0.98 5.02 -9.11
N ILE A 90 0.40 5.20 -10.29
CA ILE A 90 -0.34 4.14 -10.97
C ILE A 90 0.32 3.89 -12.33
N TYR A 91 0.60 2.63 -12.62
CA TYR A 91 1.24 2.20 -13.85
C TYR A 91 0.42 1.14 -14.55
N GLU A 92 0.39 1.20 -15.87
CA GLU A 92 -0.20 0.13 -16.68
C GLU A 92 0.93 -0.81 -17.11
N VAL A 93 0.69 -2.12 -17.02
CA VAL A 93 1.64 -3.10 -17.55
C VAL A 93 1.38 -3.21 -19.05
N PHE A 94 2.29 -2.69 -19.89
CA PHE A 94 2.13 -2.74 -21.34
C PHE A 94 2.99 -3.81 -21.99
N ALA A 95 3.96 -4.34 -21.27
CA ALA A 95 4.87 -5.39 -21.76
C ALA A 95 5.34 -6.23 -20.58
N SER A 96 5.65 -7.50 -20.85
CA SER A 96 6.16 -8.41 -19.82
C SER A 96 7.12 -9.43 -20.45
#